data_0c79ddaca3d6dcd583dce58ab2c06107
#
_entry.id   0c79ddaca3d6dcd583dce58ab2c06107
#
_cell.length_a   1.000
_cell.length_b   1.000
_cell.length_c   1.000
_cell.angle_alpha   90.00
_cell.angle_beta   90.00
_cell.angle_gamma   90.00
#
_symmetry.space_group_name_H-M   'P 1'
#
loop_
_entity.id
_entity.type
_entity.pdbx_description
1 polymer ?
#
loop_
_entity_poly.entity_id
_entity_poly.type
_entity_poly.pdbx_seq_one_letter_code
_entity_poly.pdbx_strand_id
1 'polypeptide(L)'
;MVKRIIHIADLHIRTIQMHDLYKEQFEILLNELSIKFLEWADENISHNEIRIVIAGDIAHQKINISNEQLLLTSWFLKELTRFGKVVIIPGNHDFLENNTQRMDSITPVVQLLDNQHITYLKDSGDYVDTDGSVQWVVYSLYQHNVRPEFTKQEGLLTVGLFHGPIMGLSTDLGFEFEDAYDQLNFVDLDLLLCGDIHKRQQFTLPSGGKAIMVGSLIQQNFGETVKHHGYGVYDVETDEYTFHDLPNEQSFLHFTINDIKDIENGEEVHVNIG
;
A
#
# COMPACT_ATOMS: atom_id res chain seq x y z
N MET A 1 1.43 1.61 23.25
CA MET A 1 1.43 0.39 22.43
C MET A 1 0.60 0.68 21.19
N VAL A 2 0.96 0.18 20.00
CA VAL A 2 0.18 0.39 18.76
C VAL A 2 -1.20 -0.25 18.89
N LYS A 3 -2.23 0.46 18.43
CA LYS A 3 -3.63 0.03 18.43
C LYS A 3 -4.23 -0.06 17.03
N ARG A 4 -3.76 0.80 16.10
CA ARG A 4 -4.26 0.84 14.72
C ARG A 4 -3.10 0.86 13.74
N ILE A 5 -3.23 0.06 12.67
CA ILE A 5 -2.31 0.11 11.54
C ILE A 5 -3.12 0.39 10.27
N ILE A 6 -2.87 1.54 9.66
CA ILE A 6 -3.40 1.91 8.34
C ILE A 6 -2.46 1.29 7.30
N HIS A 7 -3.01 0.60 6.31
CA HIS A 7 -2.25 -0.07 5.28
C HIS A 7 -2.62 0.48 3.90
N ILE A 8 -1.62 0.95 3.18
CA ILE A 8 -1.70 1.53 1.84
C ILE A 8 -0.61 0.89 0.99
N ALA A 9 -0.85 0.71 -0.31
CA ALA A 9 0.17 0.27 -1.27
C ALA A 9 -0.16 0.79 -2.67
N ASP A 10 0.77 0.61 -3.59
CA ASP A 10 0.57 0.74 -5.03
C ASP A 10 -0.04 2.11 -5.41
N LEU A 11 0.61 3.19 -4.98
CA LEU A 11 0.22 4.57 -5.30
C LEU A 11 0.49 4.88 -6.78
N HIS A 12 1.60 4.39 -7.31
CA HIS A 12 2.04 4.57 -8.69
C HIS A 12 1.96 6.01 -9.19
N ILE A 13 2.46 6.96 -8.41
CA ILE A 13 2.47 8.37 -8.81
C ILE A 13 3.30 8.51 -10.09
N ARG A 14 2.64 8.96 -11.17
CA ARG A 14 3.24 9.08 -12.51
C ARG A 14 4.07 10.36 -12.64
N THR A 15 5.07 10.34 -13.52
CA THR A 15 6.01 11.45 -13.71
C THR A 15 5.35 12.69 -14.33
N ILE A 16 4.46 12.53 -15.32
CA ILE A 16 3.98 13.62 -16.17
C ILE A 16 2.46 13.80 -16.14
N GLN A 17 1.70 12.76 -15.77
CA GLN A 17 0.25 12.73 -15.94
C GLN A 17 -0.47 12.53 -14.63
N MET A 18 -1.72 12.99 -14.57
CA MET A 18 -2.67 12.67 -13.50
C MET A 18 -2.31 13.26 -12.11
N HIS A 19 -1.40 14.25 -12.01
CA HIS A 19 -1.02 14.80 -10.70
C HIS A 19 -2.19 15.42 -9.95
N ASP A 20 -3.11 16.10 -10.66
CA ASP A 20 -4.31 16.66 -10.04
C ASP A 20 -5.23 15.56 -9.53
N LEU A 21 -5.38 14.45 -10.29
CA LEU A 21 -6.14 13.27 -9.85
C LEU A 21 -5.52 12.64 -8.60
N TYR A 22 -4.21 12.39 -8.60
CA TYR A 22 -3.53 11.85 -7.42
C TYR A 22 -3.71 12.76 -6.21
N LYS A 23 -3.59 14.07 -6.41
CA LYS A 23 -3.76 15.03 -5.32
C LYS A 23 -5.18 14.99 -4.77
N GLU A 24 -6.19 14.98 -5.62
CA GLU A 24 -7.59 14.85 -5.24
C GLU A 24 -7.86 13.55 -4.46
N GLN A 25 -7.38 12.42 -4.94
CA GLN A 25 -7.54 11.13 -4.26
C GLN A 25 -6.81 11.10 -2.92
N PHE A 26 -5.62 11.70 -2.83
CA PHE A 26 -4.91 11.82 -1.55
C PHE A 26 -5.65 12.74 -0.58
N GLU A 27 -6.26 13.84 -1.05
CA GLU A 27 -7.08 14.72 -0.23
C GLU A 27 -8.34 14.00 0.29
N ILE A 28 -8.97 13.16 -0.55
CA ILE A 28 -10.10 12.30 -0.13
C ILE A 28 -9.64 11.33 0.97
N LEU A 29 -8.54 10.61 0.76
CA LEU A 29 -7.98 9.72 1.79
C LEU A 29 -7.67 10.46 3.09
N LEU A 30 -7.01 11.62 3.02
CA LEU A 30 -6.65 12.41 4.21
C LEU A 30 -7.90 12.92 4.96
N ASN A 31 -8.98 13.25 4.25
CA ASN A 31 -10.26 13.60 4.84
C ASN A 31 -10.92 12.41 5.56
N GLU A 32 -10.92 11.23 4.93
CA GLU A 32 -11.38 9.98 5.54
C GLU A 32 -10.58 9.65 6.82
N LEU A 33 -9.25 9.75 6.73
CA LEU A 33 -8.38 9.53 7.89
C LEU A 33 -8.61 10.56 9.00
N SER A 34 -8.97 11.81 8.63
CA SER A 34 -9.31 12.85 9.63
C SER A 34 -10.57 12.47 10.40
N ILE A 35 -11.58 11.93 9.74
CA ILE A 35 -12.81 11.45 10.38
C ILE A 35 -12.49 10.29 11.33
N LYS A 36 -11.77 9.26 10.82
CA LYS A 36 -11.36 8.11 11.64
C LYS A 36 -10.50 8.51 12.84
N PHE A 37 -9.59 9.45 12.64
CA PHE A 37 -8.74 9.94 13.73
C PHE A 37 -9.57 10.59 14.86
N LEU A 38 -10.64 11.30 14.52
CA LEU A 38 -11.56 11.85 15.52
C LEU A 38 -12.34 10.75 16.25
N GLU A 39 -12.84 9.73 15.51
CA GLU A 39 -13.49 8.56 16.10
C GLU A 39 -12.55 7.82 17.07
N TRP A 40 -11.30 7.59 16.67
CA TRP A 40 -10.29 6.94 17.52
C TRP A 40 -9.87 7.80 18.71
N ALA A 41 -9.89 9.13 18.57
CA ALA A 41 -9.64 10.02 19.71
C ALA A 41 -10.73 9.90 20.78
N ASP A 42 -12.00 9.70 20.39
CA ASP A 42 -13.11 9.42 21.31
C ASP A 42 -12.93 8.04 22.00
N GLU A 43 -12.26 7.09 21.35
CA GLU A 43 -11.82 5.80 21.93
C GLU A 43 -10.53 5.92 22.79
N ASN A 44 -10.00 7.11 22.98
CA ASN A 44 -8.72 7.39 23.64
C ASN A 44 -7.50 6.79 22.94
N ILE A 45 -7.54 6.71 21.59
CA ILE A 45 -6.40 6.31 20.79
C ILE A 45 -5.67 7.58 20.34
N SER A 46 -4.39 7.65 20.67
CA SER A 46 -3.55 8.80 20.35
C SER A 46 -2.76 8.58 19.05
N HIS A 47 -2.28 9.67 18.46
CA HIS A 47 -1.37 9.67 17.30
C HIS A 47 -0.20 8.67 17.46
N ASN A 48 0.37 8.54 18.66
CA ASN A 48 1.50 7.65 18.90
C ASN A 48 1.12 6.16 18.88
N GLU A 49 -0.17 5.83 18.92
CA GLU A 49 -0.68 4.47 18.88
C GLU A 49 -1.14 4.05 17.49
N ILE A 50 -0.91 4.90 16.47
CA ILE A 50 -1.28 4.64 15.08
C ILE A 50 -0.01 4.51 14.23
N ARG A 51 -0.01 3.53 13.33
CA ARG A 51 1.00 3.37 12.27
C ARG A 51 0.35 3.43 10.91
N ILE A 52 1.06 4.00 9.96
CA ILE A 52 0.65 4.04 8.55
C ILE A 52 1.73 3.33 7.76
N VAL A 53 1.39 2.17 7.22
CA VAL A 53 2.29 1.36 6.40
C VAL A 53 2.02 1.67 4.94
N ILE A 54 3.07 2.02 4.18
CA ILE A 54 3.05 2.08 2.73
C ILE A 54 3.88 0.91 2.22
N ALA A 55 3.18 -0.11 1.72
CA ALA A 55 3.78 -1.37 1.31
C ALA A 55 4.27 -1.33 -0.16
N GLY A 56 5.06 -0.32 -0.52
CA GLY A 56 5.76 -0.19 -1.80
C GLY A 56 4.98 0.49 -2.91
N ASP A 57 5.66 0.67 -4.04
CA ASP A 57 5.20 1.26 -5.30
C ASP A 57 4.58 2.65 -5.15
N ILE A 58 5.33 3.55 -4.51
CA ILE A 58 4.98 4.97 -4.45
C ILE A 58 5.19 5.63 -5.81
N ALA A 59 6.33 5.41 -6.45
CA ALA A 59 6.61 5.91 -7.79
C ALA A 59 6.13 4.91 -8.86
N HIS A 60 5.87 5.40 -10.09
CA HIS A 60 5.51 4.54 -11.22
C HIS A 60 6.69 4.26 -12.17
N GLN A 61 7.54 5.26 -12.41
CA GLN A 61 8.65 5.19 -13.39
C GLN A 61 10.02 4.95 -12.74
N LYS A 62 10.08 4.16 -11.70
CA LYS A 62 11.32 3.80 -11.00
C LYS A 62 12.09 5.06 -10.55
N ILE A 63 13.32 5.25 -11.01
CA ILE A 63 14.17 6.39 -10.63
C ILE A 63 13.94 7.65 -11.47
N ASN A 64 13.05 7.61 -12.45
CA ASN A 64 12.74 8.77 -13.29
C ASN A 64 11.60 9.59 -12.65
N ILE A 65 11.95 10.61 -11.90
CA ILE A 65 11.04 11.44 -11.11
C ILE A 65 10.95 12.84 -11.70
N SER A 66 9.73 13.39 -11.80
CA SER A 66 9.53 14.82 -12.11
C SER A 66 9.49 15.66 -10.83
N ASN A 67 9.61 16.98 -10.99
CA ASN A 67 9.50 17.92 -9.87
C ASN A 67 8.10 17.87 -9.24
N GLU A 68 7.07 17.74 -10.07
CA GLU A 68 5.67 17.65 -9.63
C GLU A 68 5.44 16.38 -8.80
N GLN A 69 5.94 15.23 -9.27
CA GLN A 69 5.89 13.97 -8.54
C GLN A 69 6.63 14.08 -7.19
N LEU A 70 7.82 14.67 -7.19
CA LEU A 70 8.61 14.88 -5.98
C LEU A 70 7.85 15.73 -4.94
N LEU A 71 7.25 16.83 -5.38
CA LEU A 71 6.47 17.72 -4.52
C LEU A 71 5.20 17.05 -4.00
N LEU A 72 4.48 16.35 -4.86
CA LEU A 72 3.25 15.64 -4.50
C LEU A 72 3.54 14.52 -3.49
N THR A 73 4.56 13.70 -3.74
CA THR A 73 4.98 12.64 -2.82
C THR A 73 5.41 13.22 -1.48
N SER A 74 6.22 14.27 -1.49
CA SER A 74 6.70 14.93 -0.26
C SER A 74 5.54 15.50 0.56
N TRP A 75 4.60 16.18 -0.10
CA TRP A 75 3.40 16.71 0.53
C TRP A 75 2.56 15.58 1.14
N PHE A 76 2.27 14.53 0.39
CA PHE A 76 1.43 13.42 0.84
C PHE A 76 2.04 12.71 2.05
N LEU A 77 3.32 12.35 1.99
CA LEU A 77 4.00 11.71 3.12
C LEU A 77 3.99 12.60 4.37
N LYS A 78 4.18 13.91 4.21
CA LYS A 78 4.11 14.87 5.32
C LYS A 78 2.72 14.94 5.91
N GLU A 79 1.66 15.00 5.08
CA GLU A 79 0.28 15.05 5.57
C GLU A 79 -0.11 13.76 6.33
N LEU A 80 0.33 12.60 5.86
CA LEU A 80 0.08 11.34 6.57
C LEU A 80 0.64 11.35 7.99
N THR A 81 1.77 12.02 8.25
CA THR A 81 2.33 12.09 9.61
C THR A 81 1.47 12.83 10.62
N ARG A 82 0.37 13.47 10.20
CA ARG A 82 -0.62 14.07 11.12
C ARG A 82 -1.46 13.02 11.84
N PHE A 83 -1.59 11.83 11.27
CA PHE A 83 -2.45 10.76 11.79
C PHE A 83 -1.67 9.67 12.53
N GLY A 84 -0.40 9.48 12.22
CA GLY A 84 0.42 8.45 12.85
C GLY A 84 1.86 8.46 12.34
N LYS A 85 2.68 7.54 12.85
CA LYS A 85 4.02 7.31 12.30
C LYS A 85 3.93 6.52 11.00
N VAL A 86 4.63 6.97 9.97
CA VAL A 86 4.65 6.38 8.64
C VAL A 86 5.82 5.41 8.51
N VAL A 87 5.55 4.19 8.10
CA VAL A 87 6.54 3.14 7.80
C VAL A 87 6.42 2.80 6.31
N ILE A 88 7.53 2.88 5.60
CA ILE A 88 7.58 2.69 4.14
C ILE A 88 8.54 1.54 3.83
N ILE A 89 8.16 0.66 2.93
CA ILE A 89 9.06 -0.28 2.25
C ILE A 89 9.09 0.04 0.74
N PRO A 90 10.16 -0.29 0.01
CA PRO A 90 10.18 -0.12 -1.43
C PRO A 90 9.35 -1.18 -2.15
N GLY A 91 8.71 -0.79 -3.27
CA GLY A 91 8.20 -1.69 -4.29
C GLY A 91 9.12 -1.76 -5.51
N ASN A 92 8.81 -2.64 -6.47
CA ASN A 92 9.62 -2.86 -7.67
C ASN A 92 9.59 -1.65 -8.63
N HIS A 93 8.63 -0.74 -8.49
CA HIS A 93 8.56 0.53 -9.21
C HIS A 93 9.30 1.69 -8.52
N ASP A 94 9.85 1.50 -7.33
CA ASP A 94 10.57 2.54 -6.61
C ASP A 94 12.07 2.55 -6.89
N PHE A 95 12.63 1.49 -7.51
CA PHE A 95 14.07 1.35 -7.77
C PHE A 95 14.38 0.57 -9.06
N LEU A 96 15.65 0.51 -9.43
CA LEU A 96 16.13 -0.33 -10.55
C LEU A 96 16.59 -1.68 -10.02
N GLU A 97 15.81 -2.72 -10.25
CA GLU A 97 16.11 -4.10 -9.83
C GLU A 97 17.45 -4.62 -10.37
N ASN A 98 17.80 -4.24 -11.61
CA ASN A 98 19.06 -4.61 -12.25
C ASN A 98 20.25 -3.71 -11.87
N ASN A 99 20.04 -2.66 -11.06
CA ASN A 99 21.09 -1.75 -10.60
C ASN A 99 20.74 -1.13 -9.24
N THR A 100 20.81 -1.93 -8.20
CA THR A 100 20.52 -1.50 -6.81
C THR A 100 21.55 -0.51 -6.23
N GLN A 101 22.67 -0.25 -6.95
CA GLN A 101 23.62 0.81 -6.58
C GLN A 101 23.07 2.22 -6.89
N ARG A 102 22.10 2.31 -7.78
CA ARG A 102 21.41 3.59 -8.03
C ARG A 102 20.45 3.89 -6.89
N MET A 103 20.42 5.16 -6.51
CA MET A 103 19.47 5.64 -5.51
C MET A 103 18.04 5.43 -6.02
N ASP A 104 17.19 4.92 -5.17
CA ASP A 104 15.74 4.75 -5.44
C ASP A 104 15.00 6.10 -5.42
N SER A 105 13.73 6.08 -5.77
CA SER A 105 12.88 7.27 -5.85
C SER A 105 12.45 7.80 -4.47
N ILE A 106 12.46 6.99 -3.44
CA ILE A 106 11.94 7.32 -2.11
C ILE A 106 13.00 7.94 -1.22
N THR A 107 14.24 7.43 -1.28
CA THR A 107 15.37 7.93 -0.46
C THR A 107 15.50 9.45 -0.49
N PRO A 108 15.51 10.15 -1.66
CA PRO A 108 15.64 11.61 -1.69
C PRO A 108 14.48 12.32 -0.99
N VAL A 109 13.26 11.81 -1.15
CA VAL A 109 12.06 12.39 -0.54
C VAL A 109 12.16 12.32 0.98
N VAL A 110 12.45 11.13 1.52
CA VAL A 110 12.52 10.91 2.96
C VAL A 110 13.66 11.71 3.59
N GLN A 111 14.84 11.75 2.94
CA GLN A 111 15.99 12.52 3.41
C GLN A 111 15.73 14.03 3.42
N LEU A 112 15.06 14.57 2.39
CA LEU A 112 14.73 15.99 2.31
C LEU A 112 13.62 16.40 3.28
N LEU A 113 12.66 15.52 3.56
CA LEU A 113 11.62 15.77 4.55
C LEU A 113 12.18 15.83 5.96
N ASP A 114 13.23 15.06 6.25
CA ASP A 114 13.90 14.96 7.57
C ASP A 114 12.88 14.89 8.72
N ASN A 115 11.85 14.05 8.55
CA ASN A 115 10.73 13.96 9.48
C ASN A 115 10.88 12.70 10.35
N GLN A 116 11.02 12.88 11.66
CA GLN A 116 11.19 11.78 12.63
C GLN A 116 10.00 10.81 12.72
N HIS A 117 8.85 11.19 12.14
CA HIS A 117 7.66 10.34 12.07
C HIS A 117 7.59 9.51 10.77
N ILE A 118 8.61 9.58 9.91
CA ILE A 118 8.72 8.78 8.69
C ILE A 118 9.92 7.86 8.81
N THR A 119 9.68 6.56 8.70
CA THR A 119 10.71 5.52 8.70
C THR A 119 10.68 4.79 7.37
N TYR A 120 11.79 4.78 6.65
CA TYR A 120 11.96 4.04 5.39
C TYR A 120 12.80 2.79 5.64
N LEU A 121 12.17 1.62 5.62
CA LEU A 121 12.79 0.32 5.83
C LEU A 121 13.14 -0.29 4.47
N LYS A 122 14.30 0.05 3.96
CA LYS A 122 14.74 -0.29 2.61
C LYS A 122 15.28 -1.71 2.49
N ASP A 123 16.00 -2.18 3.49
CA ASP A 123 16.68 -3.47 3.48
C ASP A 123 15.86 -4.55 4.17
N SER A 124 16.09 -5.82 3.80
CA SER A 124 15.55 -6.95 4.55
C SER A 124 16.12 -6.97 5.96
N GLY A 125 15.28 -7.25 6.94
CA GLY A 125 15.75 -7.28 8.32
C GLY A 125 14.63 -7.29 9.35
N ASP A 126 15.06 -7.26 10.60
CA ASP A 126 14.25 -7.19 11.81
C ASP A 126 14.44 -5.81 12.45
N TYR A 127 13.37 -5.05 12.55
CA TYR A 127 13.37 -3.68 13.05
C TYR A 127 12.34 -3.53 14.16
N VAL A 128 12.75 -3.02 15.31
CA VAL A 128 11.80 -2.68 16.37
C VAL A 128 11.41 -1.23 16.28
N ASP A 129 10.11 -0.96 16.33
CA ASP A 129 9.58 0.40 16.33
C ASP A 129 10.13 1.22 17.50
N THR A 130 10.25 2.52 17.33
CA THR A 130 10.86 3.44 18.29
C THR A 130 10.24 3.44 19.69
N ASP A 131 8.95 3.03 19.79
CA ASP A 131 8.25 2.89 21.07
C ASP A 131 8.22 1.43 21.59
N GLY A 132 8.87 0.51 20.87
CA GLY A 132 8.96 -0.89 21.29
C GLY A 132 7.64 -1.64 21.26
N SER A 133 6.68 -1.27 20.38
CA SER A 133 5.36 -1.91 20.32
C SER A 133 5.16 -2.83 19.13
N VAL A 134 5.96 -2.68 18.09
CA VAL A 134 5.90 -3.48 16.86
C VAL A 134 7.29 -3.93 16.45
N GLN A 135 7.39 -5.18 16.07
CA GLN A 135 8.55 -5.78 15.40
C GLN A 135 8.22 -5.88 13.91
N TRP A 136 8.90 -5.07 13.07
CA TRP A 136 8.77 -5.06 11.62
C TRP A 136 9.76 -6.04 11.02
N VAL A 137 9.26 -7.07 10.34
CA VAL A 137 10.07 -8.04 9.61
C VAL A 137 9.96 -7.74 8.11
N VAL A 138 10.99 -7.13 7.54
CA VAL A 138 10.98 -6.65 6.16
C VAL A 138 11.58 -7.67 5.21
N TYR A 139 10.82 -8.05 4.21
CA TYR A 139 11.22 -8.89 3.07
C TYR A 139 11.41 -7.97 1.85
N SER A 140 12.58 -7.36 1.74
CA SER A 140 12.84 -6.33 0.74
C SER A 140 13.23 -6.91 -0.61
N LEU A 141 12.63 -6.38 -1.68
CA LEU A 141 13.03 -6.68 -3.06
C LEU A 141 14.43 -6.18 -3.42
N TYR A 142 14.99 -5.22 -2.68
CA TYR A 142 16.38 -4.77 -2.85
C TYR A 142 17.40 -5.88 -2.64
N GLN A 143 17.05 -6.84 -1.82
CA GLN A 143 17.89 -7.97 -1.45
C GLN A 143 17.18 -9.26 -1.84
N HIS A 144 16.95 -9.45 -3.14
CA HIS A 144 16.34 -10.66 -3.69
C HIS A 144 16.96 -11.91 -3.06
N ASN A 145 16.12 -12.81 -2.58
CA ASN A 145 16.48 -14.06 -1.93
C ASN A 145 17.09 -13.95 -0.51
N VAL A 146 17.13 -12.77 0.09
CA VAL A 146 17.50 -12.64 1.51
C VAL A 146 16.22 -12.73 2.35
N ARG A 147 16.01 -13.90 2.93
CA ARG A 147 14.98 -14.06 3.96
C ARG A 147 15.50 -13.39 5.24
N PRO A 148 14.75 -12.48 5.88
CA PRO A 148 15.16 -11.90 7.14
C PRO A 148 15.23 -12.98 8.22
N GLU A 149 16.36 -13.01 8.94
CA GLU A 149 16.48 -13.80 10.15
C GLU A 149 15.99 -12.96 11.33
N PHE A 150 15.02 -13.47 12.04
CA PHE A 150 14.50 -12.80 13.24
C PHE A 150 14.05 -13.82 14.28
N THR A 151 13.94 -13.35 15.51
CA THR A 151 13.30 -14.09 16.59
C THR A 151 12.14 -13.26 17.10
N LYS A 152 10.95 -13.87 17.16
CA LYS A 152 9.75 -13.21 17.64
C LYS A 152 9.97 -12.72 19.09
N GLN A 153 9.75 -11.42 19.27
CA GLN A 153 9.95 -10.78 20.58
C GLN A 153 8.66 -10.86 21.39
N GLU A 154 8.76 -11.37 22.61
CA GLU A 154 7.61 -11.50 23.51
C GLU A 154 6.98 -10.13 23.81
N GLY A 155 5.67 -10.04 23.67
CA GLY A 155 4.90 -8.82 23.93
C GLY A 155 4.89 -7.79 22.80
N LEU A 156 5.57 -8.05 21.68
CA LEU A 156 5.48 -7.23 20.48
C LEU A 156 4.55 -7.87 19.44
N LEU A 157 3.82 -7.03 18.70
CA LEU A 157 3.15 -7.44 17.47
C LEU A 157 4.20 -7.63 16.38
N THR A 158 4.34 -8.84 15.85
CA THR A 158 5.31 -9.16 14.78
C THR A 158 4.64 -9.01 13.41
N VAL A 159 4.98 -7.93 12.69
CA VAL A 159 4.40 -7.59 11.39
C VAL A 159 5.41 -7.77 10.28
N GLY A 160 5.12 -8.67 9.35
CA GLY A 160 5.84 -8.80 8.09
C GLY A 160 5.45 -7.70 7.12
N LEU A 161 6.43 -7.15 6.41
CA LEU A 161 6.24 -6.20 5.32
C LEU A 161 6.85 -6.77 4.05
N PHE A 162 6.04 -6.87 2.99
CA PHE A 162 6.46 -7.44 1.72
C PHE A 162 5.80 -6.71 0.55
N HIS A 163 6.53 -6.56 -0.54
CA HIS A 163 6.00 -6.10 -1.82
C HIS A 163 6.38 -7.09 -2.89
N GLY A 164 5.39 -7.79 -3.44
CA GLY A 164 5.63 -8.80 -4.47
C GLY A 164 4.53 -9.85 -4.55
N PRO A 165 4.53 -10.68 -5.61
CA PRO A 165 3.54 -11.72 -5.80
C PRO A 165 3.74 -12.87 -4.80
N ILE A 166 2.64 -13.40 -4.28
CA ILE A 166 2.61 -14.56 -3.39
C ILE A 166 1.81 -15.68 -4.06
N MET A 167 2.31 -16.92 -3.97
CA MET A 167 1.65 -18.11 -4.54
C MET A 167 0.20 -18.25 -4.06
N GLY A 168 -0.71 -18.50 -5.00
CA GLY A 168 -2.14 -18.65 -4.74
C GLY A 168 -2.91 -17.33 -4.78
N LEU A 169 -2.25 -16.19 -5.01
CA LEU A 169 -2.92 -14.91 -5.25
C LEU A 169 -3.05 -14.65 -6.75
N SER A 170 -4.06 -13.87 -7.13
CA SER A 170 -4.35 -13.56 -8.52
C SER A 170 -4.68 -12.08 -8.74
N THR A 171 -4.48 -11.61 -9.97
CA THR A 171 -4.98 -10.30 -10.41
C THR A 171 -6.51 -10.32 -10.61
N ASP A 172 -7.13 -9.17 -10.89
CA ASP A 172 -8.55 -9.07 -11.22
C ASP A 172 -8.93 -9.87 -12.46
N LEU A 173 -8.01 -10.00 -13.42
CA LEU A 173 -8.18 -10.82 -14.63
C LEU A 173 -7.98 -12.31 -14.38
N GLY A 174 -7.70 -12.73 -13.14
CA GLY A 174 -7.48 -14.13 -12.78
C GLY A 174 -6.10 -14.67 -13.13
N PHE A 175 -5.14 -13.80 -13.47
CA PHE A 175 -3.76 -14.23 -13.71
C PHE A 175 -3.08 -14.57 -12.37
N GLU A 176 -2.47 -15.76 -12.30
CA GLU A 176 -1.61 -16.21 -11.20
C GLU A 176 -0.14 -16.13 -11.63
N PHE A 177 0.73 -15.76 -10.72
CA PHE A 177 2.15 -15.57 -11.00
C PHE A 177 2.92 -16.88 -10.87
N GLU A 178 3.71 -17.27 -11.90
CA GLU A 178 4.55 -18.47 -11.88
C GLU A 178 5.76 -18.28 -10.94
N ASP A 179 6.36 -17.09 -10.92
CA ASP A 179 7.52 -16.73 -10.10
C ASP A 179 7.09 -15.98 -8.84
N ALA A 180 6.14 -16.54 -8.09
CA ALA A 180 5.65 -15.96 -6.85
C ALA A 180 6.38 -16.52 -5.61
N TYR A 181 6.41 -15.73 -4.55
CA TYR A 181 6.96 -16.16 -3.27
C TYR A 181 6.05 -17.21 -2.61
N ASP A 182 6.68 -18.31 -2.14
CA ASP A 182 5.98 -19.32 -1.37
C ASP A 182 5.52 -18.74 -0.02
N GLN A 183 4.28 -18.98 0.37
CA GLN A 183 3.73 -18.60 1.67
C GLN A 183 4.56 -19.14 2.85
N LEU A 184 5.27 -20.25 2.66
CA LEU A 184 6.20 -20.84 3.65
C LEU A 184 7.43 -19.96 3.95
N ASN A 185 7.67 -18.91 3.18
CA ASN A 185 8.71 -17.94 3.49
C ASN A 185 8.30 -16.99 4.62
N PHE A 186 7.01 -16.85 4.89
CA PHE A 186 6.45 -15.94 5.87
C PHE A 186 6.00 -16.70 7.13
N VAL A 187 6.94 -17.06 7.97
CA VAL A 187 6.66 -17.81 9.21
C VAL A 187 6.79 -16.93 10.44
N ASP A 188 6.13 -17.34 11.53
CA ASP A 188 6.20 -16.69 12.83
C ASP A 188 5.75 -15.20 12.84
N LEU A 189 4.93 -14.80 11.88
CA LEU A 189 4.30 -13.48 11.82
C LEU A 189 2.89 -13.52 12.43
N ASP A 190 2.50 -12.46 13.12
CA ASP A 190 1.11 -12.24 13.53
C ASP A 190 0.29 -11.68 12.35
N LEU A 191 0.92 -10.78 11.59
CA LEU A 191 0.34 -10.10 10.44
C LEU A 191 1.38 -9.96 9.32
N LEU A 192 0.97 -10.12 8.07
CA LEU A 192 1.76 -9.81 6.88
C LEU A 192 1.01 -8.77 6.04
N LEU A 193 1.62 -7.60 5.82
CA LEU A 193 1.07 -6.52 5.01
C LEU A 193 1.82 -6.44 3.68
N CYS A 194 1.07 -6.56 2.57
CA CYS A 194 1.63 -6.71 1.23
C CYS A 194 1.10 -5.67 0.25
N GLY A 195 1.94 -5.31 -0.74
CA GLY A 195 1.61 -4.63 -1.99
C GLY A 195 2.01 -5.44 -3.21
N ASP A 196 1.92 -4.87 -4.43
CA ASP A 196 2.23 -5.38 -5.77
C ASP A 196 1.01 -5.92 -6.53
N ILE A 197 0.14 -6.71 -5.91
CA ILE A 197 -1.08 -7.17 -6.57
C ILE A 197 -2.20 -6.19 -6.26
N HIS A 198 -2.69 -5.50 -7.29
CA HIS A 198 -3.67 -4.42 -7.14
C HIS A 198 -5.06 -4.90 -6.70
N LYS A 199 -5.32 -6.20 -6.74
CA LYS A 199 -6.54 -6.82 -6.23
C LYS A 199 -6.44 -7.09 -4.74
N ARG A 200 -7.44 -6.67 -3.97
CA ARG A 200 -7.55 -6.96 -2.54
C ARG A 200 -7.73 -8.44 -2.28
N GLN A 201 -6.94 -8.99 -1.40
CA GLN A 201 -7.02 -10.39 -1.00
C GLN A 201 -6.57 -10.54 0.45
N GLN A 202 -7.17 -11.49 1.15
CA GLN A 202 -6.80 -11.86 2.50
C GLN A 202 -6.71 -13.38 2.61
N PHE A 203 -5.68 -13.85 3.27
CA PHE A 203 -5.48 -15.29 3.50
C PHE A 203 -4.81 -15.52 4.86
N THR A 204 -4.75 -16.78 5.27
CA THR A 204 -4.06 -17.17 6.51
C THR A 204 -2.73 -17.82 6.15
N LEU A 205 -1.66 -17.35 6.77
CA LEU A 205 -0.32 -17.95 6.61
C LEU A 205 -0.31 -19.39 7.16
N PRO A 206 0.56 -20.26 6.66
CA PRO A 206 0.71 -21.62 7.21
C PRO A 206 1.03 -21.65 8.71
N SER A 207 1.66 -20.61 9.25
CA SER A 207 1.95 -20.42 10.68
C SER A 207 0.77 -19.89 11.50
N GLY A 208 -0.36 -19.55 10.86
CA GLY A 208 -1.60 -19.08 11.51
C GLY A 208 -1.78 -17.56 11.50
N GLY A 209 -0.76 -16.78 11.13
CA GLY A 209 -0.87 -15.32 11.01
C GLY A 209 -1.76 -14.88 9.83
N LYS A 210 -2.27 -13.66 9.87
CA LYS A 210 -3.05 -13.05 8.77
C LYS A 210 -2.12 -12.47 7.72
N ALA A 211 -2.49 -12.61 6.45
CA ALA A 211 -1.78 -11.97 5.33
C ALA A 211 -2.78 -11.17 4.49
N ILE A 212 -2.41 -9.95 4.17
CA ILE A 212 -3.29 -8.98 3.51
C ILE A 212 -2.56 -8.38 2.31
N MET A 213 -3.12 -8.57 1.13
CA MET A 213 -2.84 -7.79 -0.06
C MET A 213 -3.87 -6.67 -0.12
N VAL A 214 -3.46 -5.44 0.14
CA VAL A 214 -4.40 -4.31 0.27
C VAL A 214 -4.95 -3.85 -1.07
N GLY A 215 -4.25 -4.15 -2.17
CA GLY A 215 -4.57 -3.64 -3.50
C GLY A 215 -4.09 -2.21 -3.71
N SER A 216 -4.28 -1.69 -4.92
CA SER A 216 -3.90 -0.33 -5.26
C SER A 216 -4.82 0.72 -4.59
N LEU A 217 -4.24 1.86 -4.25
CA LEU A 217 -5.00 2.98 -3.65
C LEU A 217 -6.05 3.53 -4.62
N ILE A 218 -5.70 3.60 -5.90
CA ILE A 218 -6.56 4.01 -7.00
C ILE A 218 -6.41 3.03 -8.17
N GLN A 219 -7.41 2.95 -9.03
CA GLN A 219 -7.34 2.15 -10.25
C GLN A 219 -6.20 2.62 -11.15
N GLN A 220 -5.30 1.72 -11.57
CA GLN A 220 -4.11 2.05 -12.35
C GLN A 220 -4.28 1.86 -13.85
N ASN A 221 -5.15 0.94 -14.26
CA ASN A 221 -5.34 0.58 -15.66
C ASN A 221 -6.69 -0.10 -15.93
N PHE A 222 -6.98 -0.36 -17.20
CA PHE A 222 -8.22 -1.03 -17.68
C PHE A 222 -8.36 -2.50 -17.28
N GLY A 223 -7.32 -3.14 -16.80
CA GLY A 223 -7.33 -4.54 -16.36
C GLY A 223 -7.75 -4.73 -14.91
N GLU A 224 -7.95 -3.64 -14.19
CA GLU A 224 -8.39 -3.63 -12.81
C GLU A 224 -9.89 -3.36 -12.72
N THR A 225 -10.53 -3.89 -11.68
CA THR A 225 -11.92 -3.53 -11.38
C THR A 225 -12.04 -2.03 -11.07
N VAL A 226 -13.22 -1.46 -11.31
CA VAL A 226 -13.48 -0.04 -11.00
C VAL A 226 -13.63 0.19 -9.49
N LYS A 227 -14.03 -0.86 -8.77
CA LYS A 227 -14.31 -0.85 -7.32
C LYS A 227 -13.15 -1.50 -6.56
N HIS A 228 -13.19 -1.32 -5.24
CA HIS A 228 -12.28 -1.96 -4.29
C HIS A 228 -10.86 -1.40 -4.32
N HIS A 229 -10.72 -0.12 -4.66
CA HIS A 229 -9.49 0.65 -4.47
C HIS A 229 -9.58 1.47 -3.18
N GLY A 230 -8.46 1.65 -2.49
CA GLY A 230 -8.41 2.42 -1.24
C GLY A 230 -7.37 1.89 -0.26
N TYR A 231 -7.75 1.75 1.00
CA TYR A 231 -6.82 1.40 2.07
C TYR A 231 -7.42 0.36 3.02
N GLY A 232 -6.59 -0.13 3.92
CA GLY A 232 -7.03 -1.02 4.99
C GLY A 232 -6.72 -0.47 6.37
N VAL A 233 -7.44 -0.94 7.36
CA VAL A 233 -7.17 -0.68 8.78
C VAL A 233 -7.15 -2.00 9.54
N TYR A 234 -6.05 -2.25 10.23
CA TYR A 234 -5.94 -3.34 11.19
C TYR A 234 -6.11 -2.80 12.60
N ASP A 235 -7.08 -3.35 13.29
CA ASP A 235 -7.30 -3.14 14.72
C ASP A 235 -6.53 -4.18 15.51
N VAL A 236 -5.53 -3.74 16.28
CA VAL A 236 -4.64 -4.63 17.04
C VAL A 236 -5.36 -5.25 18.24
N GLU A 237 -6.34 -4.56 18.81
CA GLU A 237 -7.05 -5.01 20.02
C GLU A 237 -8.07 -6.12 19.70
N THR A 238 -8.76 -6.00 18.54
CA THR A 238 -9.77 -6.99 18.09
C THR A 238 -9.19 -8.02 17.15
N ASP A 239 -7.97 -7.85 16.67
CA ASP A 239 -7.35 -8.67 15.60
C ASP A 239 -8.19 -8.68 14.32
N GLU A 240 -8.82 -7.57 13.98
CA GLU A 240 -9.66 -7.44 12.78
C GLU A 240 -9.00 -6.55 11.72
N TYR A 241 -9.15 -6.92 10.45
CA TYR A 241 -8.72 -6.11 9.32
C TYR A 241 -9.92 -5.72 8.47
N THR A 242 -10.06 -4.42 8.22
CA THR A 242 -11.17 -3.86 7.44
C THR A 242 -10.63 -3.12 6.22
N PHE A 243 -11.19 -3.43 5.04
CA PHE A 243 -10.94 -2.66 3.81
C PHE A 243 -11.89 -1.46 3.72
N HIS A 244 -11.36 -0.34 3.25
CA HIS A 244 -12.09 0.91 3.01
C HIS A 244 -11.92 1.33 1.56
N ASP A 245 -13.04 1.51 0.86
CA ASP A 245 -13.05 1.95 -0.53
C ASP A 245 -12.98 3.47 -0.60
N LEU A 246 -12.16 3.99 -1.53
CA LEU A 246 -12.17 5.40 -1.89
C LEU A 246 -13.05 5.60 -3.14
N PRO A 247 -13.72 6.75 -3.27
CA PRO A 247 -14.43 7.10 -4.49
C PRO A 247 -13.49 7.08 -5.71
N ASN A 248 -13.94 6.49 -6.82
CA ASN A 248 -13.17 6.42 -8.06
C ASN A 248 -13.96 7.12 -9.19
N GLU A 249 -14.01 8.45 -9.14
CA GLU A 249 -14.78 9.26 -10.09
C GLU A 249 -14.17 9.30 -11.51
N GLN A 250 -12.87 9.03 -11.63
CA GLN A 250 -12.13 9.04 -12.90
C GLN A 250 -11.69 7.63 -13.31
N SER A 251 -12.63 6.70 -13.30
CA SER A 251 -12.39 5.28 -13.57
C SER A 251 -11.91 5.01 -14.99
N PHE A 252 -11.01 4.04 -15.16
CA PHE A 252 -10.73 3.43 -16.45
C PHE A 252 -11.86 2.48 -16.80
N LEU A 253 -12.67 2.84 -17.82
CA LEU A 253 -13.83 2.07 -18.25
C LEU A 253 -13.60 1.49 -19.64
N HIS A 254 -13.97 0.22 -19.83
CA HIS A 254 -14.00 -0.42 -21.13
C HIS A 254 -15.45 -0.64 -21.57
N PHE A 255 -15.82 -0.04 -22.69
CA PHE A 255 -17.15 -0.19 -23.28
C PHE A 255 -17.08 -1.05 -24.54
N THR A 256 -17.91 -2.07 -24.61
CA THR A 256 -18.11 -2.82 -25.85
C THR A 256 -19.45 -2.42 -26.44
N ILE A 257 -19.42 -1.82 -27.64
CA ILE A 257 -20.62 -1.45 -28.41
C ILE A 257 -20.90 -2.57 -29.40
N ASN A 258 -22.00 -3.29 -29.21
CA ASN A 258 -22.37 -4.42 -30.06
C ASN A 258 -23.23 -4.03 -31.27
N ASP A 259 -23.97 -2.90 -31.22
CA ASP A 259 -24.76 -2.35 -32.34
C ASP A 259 -24.53 -0.84 -32.42
N ILE A 260 -24.28 -0.37 -33.66
CA ILE A 260 -24.14 1.07 -33.96
C ILE A 260 -25.42 1.86 -33.67
N LYS A 261 -26.58 1.18 -33.68
CA LYS A 261 -27.87 1.78 -33.33
C LYS A 261 -27.97 2.24 -31.91
N ASP A 262 -27.17 1.65 -31.00
CA ASP A 262 -27.11 2.05 -29.62
C ASP A 262 -26.51 3.45 -29.44
N ILE A 263 -25.71 3.92 -30.42
CA ILE A 263 -25.11 5.26 -30.46
C ILE A 263 -26.01 6.28 -31.20
N GLU A 264 -26.72 5.86 -32.27
CA GLU A 264 -27.48 6.76 -33.15
C GLU A 264 -28.75 7.31 -32.50
N ASN A 265 -29.30 6.64 -31.52
CA ASN A 265 -30.57 7.04 -30.89
C ASN A 265 -30.40 8.07 -29.75
N GLY A 266 -29.18 8.44 -29.39
CA GLY A 266 -28.92 9.42 -28.33
C GLY A 266 -29.50 9.01 -26.96
N GLU A 267 -29.79 7.73 -26.78
CA GLU A 267 -30.20 7.18 -25.47
C GLU A 267 -28.97 7.13 -24.52
N GLU A 268 -29.18 7.53 -23.30
CA GLU A 268 -28.16 7.39 -22.24
C GLU A 268 -27.76 5.92 -22.15
N VAL A 269 -26.48 5.63 -22.40
CA VAL A 269 -25.93 4.29 -22.15
C VAL A 269 -25.82 4.10 -20.65
N HIS A 270 -26.77 3.42 -20.04
CA HIS A 270 -26.68 3.02 -18.65
C HIS A 270 -25.61 1.94 -18.49
N VAL A 271 -24.43 2.36 -18.04
CA VAL A 271 -23.35 1.45 -17.72
C VAL A 271 -23.60 0.86 -16.32
N ASN A 272 -23.94 -0.41 -16.28
CA ASN A 272 -24.02 -1.13 -15.01
C ASN A 272 -22.60 -1.56 -14.63
N ILE A 273 -21.93 -0.78 -13.79
CA ILE A 273 -20.63 -1.11 -13.23
C ILE A 273 -20.88 -2.12 -12.12
N GLY A 274 -20.77 -3.40 -12.49
CA GLY A 274 -21.03 -4.57 -11.63
C GLY A 274 -20.14 -4.65 -10.38
#